data_30dd6649bb8317ad9cc2dc0a9379c4bc
#
_entry.id   30dd6649bb8317ad9cc2dc0a9379c4bc
#
_cell.length_a   1.000
_cell.length_b   1.000
_cell.length_c   1.000
_cell.angle_alpha   90.00
_cell.angle_beta   90.00
_cell.angle_gamma   90.00
#
_symmetry.space_group_name_H-M   'P 1'
#
loop_
_entity.id
_entity.type
_entity.pdbx_description
1 polymer ?
#
loop_
_entity_poly.entity_id
_entity_poly.type
_entity_poly.pdbx_seq_one_letter_code
_entity_poly.pdbx_strand_id
1 'polypeptide(L)'
;GTLVTRSELRNDLSAIYASGWFSDVRIQPQDGPLGVRLLVTVEPNPVLTKVELEGGKAKLPATLIPDTFASDYGKTLNLNTLQGRLQDLQKWYSDQGYSLARVTGPSKVTPQGVVQLTVREGTVAGVEIQFVDKEGSPTNAKGQPIKGKTKLWVVTRELATKPGDSFNRRRLEEDIKRLYGTGLFGDVKVTLKPLPESPG
;
A
#
# COMPACT_ATOMS: atom_id res chain seq x y z
N GLY A 1 16.39 -9.02 -46.82
CA GLY A 1 16.57 -8.39 -45.52
C GLY A 1 15.35 -7.57 -45.16
N THR A 2 14.79 -7.80 -43.98
CA THR A 2 13.63 -7.07 -43.47
C THR A 2 14.14 -5.69 -42.99
N LEU A 3 13.47 -4.62 -43.45
CA LEU A 3 13.75 -3.27 -42.97
C LEU A 3 13.15 -3.14 -41.56
N VAL A 4 13.99 -2.95 -40.54
CA VAL A 4 13.56 -2.74 -39.16
C VAL A 4 13.41 -1.24 -38.93
N THR A 5 12.25 -0.81 -38.48
CA THR A 5 11.96 0.58 -38.18
C THR A 5 12.34 0.93 -36.73
N ARG A 6 12.55 2.23 -36.46
CA ARG A 6 12.77 2.71 -35.07
C ARG A 6 11.59 2.41 -34.13
N SER A 7 10.37 2.31 -34.70
CA SER A 7 9.16 1.98 -33.93
C SER A 7 9.18 0.51 -33.50
N GLU A 8 9.57 -0.40 -34.38
CA GLU A 8 9.69 -1.83 -34.06
C GLU A 8 10.74 -2.07 -32.98
N LEU A 9 11.91 -1.41 -33.09
CA LEU A 9 12.98 -1.51 -32.09
C LEU A 9 12.53 -1.00 -30.70
N ARG A 10 11.72 0.07 -30.66
CA ARG A 10 11.16 0.54 -29.39
C ARG A 10 10.16 -0.46 -28.80
N ASN A 11 9.33 -1.05 -29.65
CA ASN A 11 8.35 -2.03 -29.21
C ASN A 11 9.05 -3.29 -28.67
N ASP A 12 10.10 -3.75 -29.34
CA ASP A 12 10.91 -4.88 -28.90
C ASP A 12 11.59 -4.60 -27.57
N LEU A 13 12.22 -3.42 -27.43
CA LEU A 13 12.83 -2.97 -26.19
C LEU A 13 11.82 -2.94 -25.05
N SER A 14 10.63 -2.36 -25.29
CA SER A 14 9.56 -2.29 -24.33
C SER A 14 9.05 -3.67 -23.92
N ALA A 15 8.95 -4.60 -24.87
CA ALA A 15 8.52 -5.99 -24.61
C ALA A 15 9.53 -6.73 -23.73
N ILE A 16 10.84 -6.53 -23.97
CA ILE A 16 11.90 -7.14 -23.16
C ILE A 16 11.85 -6.59 -21.71
N TYR A 17 11.72 -5.27 -21.53
CA TYR A 17 11.54 -4.66 -20.20
C TYR A 17 10.27 -5.15 -19.51
N ALA A 18 9.16 -5.19 -20.24
CA ALA A 18 7.87 -5.65 -19.71
C ALA A 18 7.87 -7.12 -19.25
N SER A 19 8.83 -7.93 -19.70
CA SER A 19 9.01 -9.31 -19.20
C SER A 19 9.38 -9.37 -17.72
N GLY A 20 9.94 -8.27 -17.18
CA GLY A 20 10.29 -8.12 -15.77
C GLY A 20 11.58 -8.82 -15.31
N TRP A 21 12.34 -9.43 -16.24
CA TRP A 21 13.55 -10.21 -15.92
C TRP A 21 14.84 -9.38 -15.90
N PHE A 22 14.83 -8.18 -16.49
CA PHE A 22 16.03 -7.42 -16.78
C PHE A 22 16.03 -6.06 -16.08
N SER A 23 17.18 -5.70 -15.51
CA SER A 23 17.44 -4.39 -14.92
C SER A 23 17.82 -3.35 -15.96
N ASP A 24 18.49 -3.79 -17.05
CA ASP A 24 18.84 -2.95 -18.19
C ASP A 24 18.74 -3.73 -19.50
N VAL A 25 18.31 -3.04 -20.55
CA VAL A 25 18.24 -3.58 -21.93
C VAL A 25 18.70 -2.49 -22.89
N ARG A 26 19.66 -2.82 -23.74
CA ARG A 26 20.21 -1.91 -24.75
C ARG A 26 20.19 -2.58 -26.11
N ILE A 27 19.78 -1.84 -27.15
CA ILE A 27 19.86 -2.26 -28.54
C ILE A 27 20.76 -1.30 -29.28
N GLN A 28 21.82 -1.81 -29.84
CA GLN A 28 22.82 -1.03 -30.59
C GLN A 28 22.93 -1.55 -32.04
N PRO A 29 22.76 -0.69 -33.06
CA PRO A 29 23.02 -1.06 -34.41
C PRO A 29 24.52 -1.14 -34.62
N GLN A 30 24.99 -2.17 -35.34
CA GLN A 30 26.34 -2.34 -35.78
C GLN A 30 26.33 -2.49 -37.31
N ASP A 31 27.10 -1.65 -38.00
CA ASP A 31 27.26 -1.73 -39.44
C ASP A 31 28.09 -2.96 -39.83
N GLY A 32 27.64 -3.68 -40.83
CA GLY A 32 28.34 -4.82 -41.36
C GLY A 32 28.26 -4.89 -42.88
N PRO A 33 29.11 -5.72 -43.53
CA PRO A 33 29.24 -5.76 -45.00
C PRO A 33 27.96 -6.23 -45.72
N LEU A 34 27.04 -6.87 -44.99
CA LEU A 34 25.77 -7.41 -45.53
C LEU A 34 24.53 -6.67 -44.98
N GLY A 35 24.72 -5.54 -44.30
CA GLY A 35 23.65 -4.76 -43.67
C GLY A 35 23.90 -4.46 -42.20
N VAL A 36 22.91 -3.91 -41.51
CA VAL A 36 22.98 -3.56 -40.10
C VAL A 36 22.70 -4.78 -39.21
N ARG A 37 23.61 -5.07 -38.30
CA ARG A 37 23.42 -6.08 -37.23
C ARG A 37 22.92 -5.37 -35.99
N LEU A 38 21.89 -5.92 -35.31
CA LEU A 38 21.44 -5.43 -34.05
C LEU A 38 22.10 -6.22 -32.91
N LEU A 39 22.81 -5.54 -32.04
CA LEU A 39 23.34 -6.10 -30.79
C LEU A 39 22.36 -5.78 -29.67
N VAL A 40 21.75 -6.81 -29.10
CA VAL A 40 20.88 -6.67 -27.93
C VAL A 40 21.68 -7.10 -26.71
N THR A 41 21.91 -6.15 -25.79
CA THR A 41 22.58 -6.39 -24.52
C THR A 41 21.55 -6.31 -23.41
N VAL A 42 21.50 -7.33 -22.57
CA VAL A 42 20.57 -7.41 -21.44
C VAL A 42 21.35 -7.61 -20.15
N GLU A 43 20.91 -6.96 -19.09
CA GLU A 43 21.38 -7.15 -17.72
C GLU A 43 20.27 -7.79 -16.91
N PRO A 44 20.40 -9.06 -16.46
CA PRO A 44 19.38 -9.70 -15.67
C PRO A 44 19.27 -9.07 -14.28
N ASN A 45 18.07 -9.13 -13.70
CA ASN A 45 17.89 -8.78 -12.30
C ASN A 45 18.73 -9.72 -11.40
N PRO A 46 19.12 -9.29 -10.21
CA PRO A 46 19.85 -10.13 -9.26
C PRO A 46 18.98 -11.31 -8.77
N VAL A 47 19.64 -12.31 -8.23
CA VAL A 47 18.96 -13.44 -7.55
C VAL A 47 18.42 -12.94 -6.22
N LEU A 48 17.13 -13.21 -5.94
CA LEU A 48 16.50 -12.82 -4.69
C LEU A 48 17.13 -13.58 -3.51
N THR A 49 17.72 -12.86 -2.58
CA THR A 49 18.37 -13.40 -1.38
C THR A 49 17.61 -13.09 -0.10
N LYS A 50 17.03 -11.89 -0.01
CA LYS A 50 16.34 -11.40 1.17
C LYS A 50 15.25 -10.44 0.83
N VAL A 51 14.16 -10.48 1.60
CA VAL A 51 13.10 -9.46 1.58
C VAL A 51 12.98 -8.86 2.97
N GLU A 52 13.04 -7.55 3.03
CA GLU A 52 12.88 -6.77 4.26
C GLU A 52 11.62 -5.89 4.13
N LEU A 53 10.86 -5.75 5.21
CA LEU A 53 9.70 -4.88 5.27
C LEU A 53 9.95 -3.81 6.33
N GLU A 54 9.92 -2.55 5.89
CA GLU A 54 10.06 -1.39 6.76
C GLU A 54 8.72 -0.66 6.94
N GLY A 55 8.58 -0.02 8.08
CA GLY A 55 7.39 0.76 8.43
C GLY A 55 6.26 -0.09 9.00
N GLY A 56 5.15 0.60 9.28
CA GLY A 56 4.00 0.00 9.92
C GLY A 56 4.20 -0.29 11.42
N LYS A 57 3.08 -0.53 12.11
CA LYS A 57 3.04 -0.87 13.54
C LYS A 57 2.32 -2.20 13.79
N ALA A 58 1.72 -2.78 12.74
CA ALA A 58 1.03 -4.06 12.84
C ALA A 58 2.02 -5.17 13.24
N LYS A 59 1.59 -6.04 14.15
CA LYS A 59 2.35 -7.25 14.48
C LYS A 59 2.17 -8.27 13.36
N LEU A 60 3.21 -8.43 12.56
CA LEU A 60 3.22 -9.40 11.47
C LEU A 60 3.60 -10.79 12.02
N PRO A 61 2.97 -11.87 11.50
CA PRO A 61 3.51 -13.21 11.70
C PRO A 61 4.94 -13.30 11.17
N ALA A 62 5.83 -13.94 11.91
CA ALA A 62 7.23 -14.09 11.49
C ALA A 62 7.38 -14.86 10.16
N THR A 63 6.39 -15.67 9.82
CA THR A 63 6.35 -16.46 8.59
C THR A 63 5.77 -15.71 7.38
N LEU A 64 5.10 -14.57 7.58
CA LEU A 64 4.39 -13.88 6.50
C LEU A 64 5.30 -13.55 5.30
N ILE A 65 6.43 -12.92 5.55
CA ILE A 65 7.37 -12.57 4.47
C ILE A 65 8.06 -13.83 3.92
N PRO A 66 8.65 -14.73 4.75
CA PRO A 66 9.21 -15.96 4.26
C PRO A 66 8.24 -16.79 3.40
N ASP A 67 7.00 -16.98 3.85
CA ASP A 67 6.01 -17.78 3.13
C ASP A 67 5.58 -17.12 1.82
N THR A 68 5.37 -15.80 1.82
CA THR A 68 4.97 -15.05 0.62
C THR A 68 6.01 -15.17 -0.49
N PHE A 69 7.30 -15.17 -0.16
CA PHE A 69 8.40 -15.21 -1.13
C PHE A 69 9.10 -16.58 -1.23
N ALA A 70 8.58 -17.61 -0.59
CA ALA A 70 9.21 -18.92 -0.51
C ALA A 70 9.65 -19.50 -1.86
N SER A 71 8.81 -19.32 -2.89
CA SER A 71 9.08 -19.84 -4.24
C SER A 71 10.07 -19.00 -5.04
N ASP A 72 10.42 -17.81 -4.57
CA ASP A 72 11.17 -16.80 -5.32
C ASP A 72 12.63 -16.70 -4.84
N TYR A 73 12.90 -17.10 -3.59
CA TYR A 73 14.27 -17.12 -3.06
C TYR A 73 15.20 -18.04 -3.87
N GLY A 74 16.41 -17.58 -4.10
CA GLY A 74 17.43 -18.28 -4.86
C GLY A 74 17.20 -18.26 -6.38
N LYS A 75 16.21 -17.54 -6.87
CA LYS A 75 15.91 -17.37 -8.31
C LYS A 75 16.15 -15.94 -8.75
N THR A 76 16.42 -15.77 -10.04
CA THR A 76 16.47 -14.41 -10.63
C THR A 76 15.14 -13.70 -10.37
N LEU A 77 15.19 -12.49 -9.84
CA LEU A 77 14.01 -11.72 -9.52
C LEU A 77 13.26 -11.32 -10.80
N ASN A 78 11.96 -11.61 -10.83
CA ASN A 78 11.06 -11.09 -11.82
C ASN A 78 10.20 -9.98 -11.22
N LEU A 79 10.22 -8.78 -11.80
CA LEU A 79 9.50 -7.63 -11.28
C LEU A 79 7.98 -7.79 -11.35
N ASN A 80 7.45 -8.55 -12.31
CA ASN A 80 6.02 -8.84 -12.39
C ASN A 80 5.59 -9.80 -11.27
N THR A 81 6.43 -10.81 -10.97
CA THR A 81 6.21 -11.69 -9.81
C THR A 81 6.27 -10.91 -8.51
N LEU A 82 7.27 -10.02 -8.36
CA LEU A 82 7.37 -9.13 -7.19
C LEU A 82 6.08 -8.31 -7.01
N GLN A 83 5.57 -7.73 -8.10
CA GLN A 83 4.31 -6.96 -8.03
C GLN A 83 3.14 -7.82 -7.54
N GLY A 84 3.06 -9.08 -7.95
CA GLY A 84 2.07 -10.04 -7.42
C GLY A 84 2.23 -10.27 -5.91
N ARG A 85 3.48 -10.44 -5.43
CA ARG A 85 3.76 -10.59 -3.98
C ARG A 85 3.37 -9.35 -3.17
N LEU A 86 3.57 -8.16 -3.73
CA LEU A 86 3.11 -6.92 -3.09
C LEU A 86 1.58 -6.89 -2.95
N GLN A 87 0.85 -7.38 -3.96
CA GLN A 87 -0.61 -7.50 -3.89
C GLN A 87 -1.05 -8.52 -2.83
N ASP A 88 -0.35 -9.65 -2.71
CA ASP A 88 -0.61 -10.67 -1.68
C ASP A 88 -0.44 -10.06 -0.27
N LEU A 89 0.65 -9.33 -0.04
CA LEU A 89 0.89 -8.61 1.22
C LEU A 89 -0.17 -7.53 1.47
N GLN A 90 -0.52 -6.75 0.44
CA GLN A 90 -1.57 -5.73 0.52
C GLN A 90 -2.91 -6.35 0.92
N LYS A 91 -3.24 -7.50 0.33
CA LYS A 91 -4.44 -8.26 0.67
C LYS A 91 -4.41 -8.72 2.12
N TRP A 92 -3.28 -9.25 2.60
CA TRP A 92 -3.14 -9.65 4.00
C TRP A 92 -3.44 -8.48 4.96
N TYR A 93 -2.85 -7.30 4.72
CA TYR A 93 -3.12 -6.11 5.53
C TYR A 93 -4.61 -5.75 5.53
N SER A 94 -5.24 -5.77 4.37
CA SER A 94 -6.67 -5.49 4.23
C SER A 94 -7.52 -6.52 5.00
N ASP A 95 -7.18 -7.79 4.89
CA ASP A 95 -7.86 -8.89 5.58
C ASP A 95 -7.72 -8.80 7.11
N GLN A 96 -6.63 -8.21 7.61
CA GLN A 96 -6.45 -7.92 9.03
C GLN A 96 -7.12 -6.62 9.50
N GLY A 97 -7.81 -5.93 8.61
CA GLY A 97 -8.52 -4.68 8.90
C GLY A 97 -7.74 -3.39 8.64
N TYR A 98 -6.48 -3.48 8.22
CA TYR A 98 -5.65 -2.32 7.86
C TYR A 98 -5.98 -1.83 6.43
N SER A 99 -7.21 -1.38 6.23
CA SER A 99 -7.75 -1.03 4.90
C SER A 99 -7.08 0.18 4.23
N LEU A 100 -6.36 0.99 4.99
CA LEU A 100 -5.58 2.12 4.47
C LEU A 100 -4.10 1.79 4.25
N ALA A 101 -3.68 0.56 4.58
CA ALA A 101 -2.30 0.14 4.37
C ALA A 101 -1.92 0.16 2.88
N ARG A 102 -0.68 0.55 2.61
CA ARG A 102 -0.07 0.49 1.28
C ARG A 102 1.30 -0.14 1.40
N VAL A 103 1.50 -1.21 0.64
CA VAL A 103 2.79 -1.88 0.52
C VAL A 103 3.41 -1.50 -0.82
N THR A 104 4.61 -0.95 -0.78
CA THR A 104 5.34 -0.52 -1.98
C THR A 104 6.69 -1.22 -2.04
N GLY A 105 7.10 -1.55 -3.25
CA GLY A 105 8.43 -2.10 -3.52
C GLY A 105 9.49 -1.00 -3.70
N PRO A 106 10.76 -1.38 -3.74
CA PRO A 106 11.86 -0.47 -4.01
C PRO A 106 11.82 0.00 -5.46
N SER A 107 12.34 1.19 -5.70
CA SER A 107 12.60 1.68 -7.07
C SER A 107 13.73 0.90 -7.77
N LYS A 108 14.65 0.31 -6.99
CA LYS A 108 15.76 -0.53 -7.45
C LYS A 108 16.00 -1.67 -6.47
N VAL A 109 16.42 -2.81 -6.99
CA VAL A 109 16.87 -3.96 -6.20
C VAL A 109 18.38 -3.86 -6.02
N THR A 110 18.91 -4.22 -4.85
CA THR A 110 20.35 -4.19 -4.61
C THR A 110 21.06 -5.28 -5.42
N PRO A 111 22.32 -5.09 -5.82
CA PRO A 111 23.07 -6.13 -6.53
C PRO A 111 23.17 -7.46 -5.76
N GLN A 112 23.03 -7.40 -4.44
CA GLN A 112 23.04 -8.58 -3.54
C GLN A 112 21.70 -9.31 -3.52
N GLY A 113 20.69 -8.81 -4.25
CA GLY A 113 19.37 -9.42 -4.30
C GLY A 113 18.50 -9.16 -3.06
N VAL A 114 18.77 -8.08 -2.33
CA VAL A 114 17.92 -7.66 -1.20
C VAL A 114 16.83 -6.75 -1.72
N VAL A 115 15.58 -7.11 -1.46
CA VAL A 115 14.39 -6.32 -1.76
C VAL A 115 13.88 -5.68 -0.50
N GLN A 116 13.87 -4.34 -0.47
CA GLN A 116 13.38 -3.57 0.66
C GLN A 116 11.96 -3.05 0.34
N LEU A 117 10.97 -3.56 1.06
CA LEU A 117 9.59 -3.15 0.95
C LEU A 117 9.27 -2.09 2.00
N THR A 118 8.35 -1.20 1.67
CA THR A 118 7.87 -0.19 2.62
C THR A 118 6.36 -0.34 2.79
N VAL A 119 5.90 -0.34 4.04
CA VAL A 119 4.48 -0.29 4.35
C VAL A 119 4.11 1.00 5.07
N ARG A 120 3.01 1.60 4.62
CA ARG A 120 2.33 2.73 5.28
C ARG A 120 0.93 2.29 5.63
N GLU A 121 0.60 2.20 6.92
CA GLU A 121 -0.69 1.64 7.38
C GLU A 121 -1.81 2.68 7.45
N GLY A 122 -1.50 3.95 7.26
CA GLY A 122 -2.42 5.06 7.52
C GLY A 122 -2.56 5.31 9.01
N THR A 123 -2.13 6.48 9.48
CA THR A 123 -2.15 6.85 10.90
C THR A 123 -3.41 7.63 11.22
N VAL A 124 -4.05 7.33 12.34
CA VAL A 124 -5.14 8.13 12.90
C VAL A 124 -4.55 9.42 13.45
N ALA A 125 -4.80 10.54 12.79
CA ALA A 125 -4.31 11.85 13.24
C ALA A 125 -5.11 12.40 14.43
N GLY A 126 -6.41 12.11 14.48
CA GLY A 126 -7.30 12.54 15.54
C GLY A 126 -8.67 11.90 15.47
N VAL A 127 -9.42 11.99 16.54
CA VAL A 127 -10.82 11.60 16.63
C VAL A 127 -11.65 12.80 17.02
N GLU A 128 -12.50 13.25 16.13
CA GLU A 128 -13.45 14.34 16.40
C GLU A 128 -14.82 13.75 16.72
N ILE A 129 -15.45 14.22 17.79
CA ILE A 129 -16.78 13.77 18.19
C ILE A 129 -17.75 14.93 17.99
N GLN A 130 -18.77 14.69 17.19
CA GLN A 130 -19.81 15.65 16.89
C GLN A 130 -21.16 15.07 17.29
N PHE A 131 -21.91 15.80 18.08
CA PHE A 131 -23.29 15.45 18.38
C PHE A 131 -24.21 16.01 17.31
N VAL A 132 -25.24 15.23 16.98
CA VAL A 132 -26.24 15.58 15.97
C VAL A 132 -27.65 15.43 16.57
N ASP A 133 -28.62 16.13 15.98
CA ASP A 133 -30.03 15.95 16.30
C ASP A 133 -30.60 14.68 15.66
N LYS A 134 -31.91 14.46 15.77
CA LYS A 134 -32.61 13.29 15.22
C LYS A 134 -32.59 13.26 13.68
N GLU A 135 -32.45 14.40 13.07
CA GLU A 135 -32.38 14.59 11.62
C GLU A 135 -30.95 14.46 11.11
N GLY A 136 -29.96 14.29 12.02
CA GLY A 136 -28.55 14.19 11.69
C GLY A 136 -27.84 15.53 11.49
N SER A 137 -28.48 16.65 11.87
CA SER A 137 -27.87 17.97 11.79
C SER A 137 -26.91 18.22 12.97
N PRO A 138 -25.68 18.73 12.72
CA PRO A 138 -24.75 19.09 13.78
C PRO A 138 -25.06 20.44 14.44
N THR A 139 -26.00 21.21 13.86
CA THR A 139 -26.38 22.54 14.34
C THR A 139 -27.88 22.64 14.57
N ASN A 140 -28.28 23.45 15.55
CA ASN A 140 -29.68 23.79 15.77
C ASN A 140 -30.17 24.82 14.74
N ALA A 141 -31.47 25.14 14.79
CA ALA A 141 -32.10 26.14 13.89
C ALA A 141 -31.48 27.55 13.96
N LYS A 142 -30.66 27.84 14.98
CA LYS A 142 -29.91 29.10 15.14
C LYS A 142 -28.47 29.01 14.65
N GLY A 143 -28.08 27.89 14.00
CA GLY A 143 -26.71 27.65 13.53
C GLY A 143 -25.69 27.35 14.63
N GLN A 144 -26.13 27.09 15.86
CA GLN A 144 -25.23 26.76 16.96
C GLN A 144 -24.99 25.25 17.03
N PRO A 145 -23.78 24.81 17.40
CA PRO A 145 -23.46 23.38 17.54
C PRO A 145 -24.39 22.68 18.52
N ILE A 146 -24.86 21.50 18.17
CA ILE A 146 -25.64 20.65 19.08
C ILE A 146 -24.73 20.23 20.24
N LYS A 147 -25.18 20.52 21.47
CA LYS A 147 -24.53 20.07 22.67
C LYS A 147 -25.15 18.74 23.10
N GLY A 148 -24.36 17.67 23.08
CA GLY A 148 -24.79 16.39 23.61
C GLY A 148 -25.04 16.45 25.13
N LYS A 149 -25.99 15.68 25.61
CA LYS A 149 -26.21 15.48 27.05
C LYS A 149 -25.11 14.64 27.68
N THR A 150 -24.47 13.79 26.89
CA THR A 150 -23.35 12.91 27.29
C THR A 150 -22.04 13.67 27.23
N LYS A 151 -21.23 13.56 28.27
CA LYS A 151 -19.87 14.17 28.29
C LYS A 151 -18.94 13.45 27.30
N LEU A 152 -18.07 14.20 26.65
CA LEU A 152 -17.13 13.66 25.65
C LEU A 152 -16.28 12.50 26.17
N TRP A 153 -15.84 12.55 27.43
CA TRP A 153 -15.02 11.50 28.02
C TRP A 153 -15.75 10.13 28.10
N VAL A 154 -17.09 10.12 28.17
CA VAL A 154 -17.89 8.90 28.14
C VAL A 154 -17.78 8.24 26.76
N VAL A 155 -17.73 9.03 25.70
CA VAL A 155 -17.53 8.52 24.34
C VAL A 155 -16.08 8.06 24.15
N THR A 156 -15.11 8.91 24.50
CA THR A 156 -13.70 8.64 24.23
C THR A 156 -13.14 7.44 25.00
N ARG A 157 -13.67 7.13 26.20
CA ARG A 157 -13.24 5.94 26.94
C ARG A 157 -13.66 4.61 26.27
N GLU A 158 -14.72 4.63 25.48
CA GLU A 158 -15.21 3.44 24.75
C GLU A 158 -14.43 3.22 23.44
N LEU A 159 -13.63 4.20 23.01
CA LEU A 159 -12.83 4.08 21.79
C LEU A 159 -11.48 3.44 22.08
N ALA A 160 -11.21 2.31 21.44
CA ALA A 160 -9.88 1.72 21.38
C ALA A 160 -9.01 2.39 20.31
N THR A 161 -9.65 2.98 19.29
CA THR A 161 -8.98 3.73 18.23
C THR A 161 -8.51 5.09 18.76
N LYS A 162 -7.22 5.34 18.74
CA LYS A 162 -6.60 6.57 19.31
C LYS A 162 -5.73 7.30 18.29
N PRO A 163 -5.52 8.61 18.45
CA PRO A 163 -4.52 9.33 17.67
C PRO A 163 -3.16 8.67 17.77
N GLY A 164 -2.46 8.57 16.66
CA GLY A 164 -1.16 7.90 16.55
C GLY A 164 -1.22 6.40 16.25
N ASP A 165 -2.40 5.76 16.34
CA ASP A 165 -2.57 4.37 15.96
C ASP A 165 -2.57 4.19 14.44
N SER A 166 -2.17 3.00 13.98
CA SER A 166 -2.48 2.57 12.63
C SER A 166 -3.98 2.37 12.49
N PHE A 167 -4.59 2.93 11.45
CA PHE A 167 -6.02 2.78 11.21
C PHE A 167 -6.39 1.32 10.99
N ASN A 168 -7.35 0.83 11.77
CA ASN A 168 -7.88 -0.53 11.64
C ASN A 168 -9.41 -0.51 11.64
N ARG A 169 -9.99 -0.91 10.50
CA ARG A 169 -11.45 -0.91 10.31
C ARG A 169 -12.17 -1.84 11.30
N ARG A 170 -11.62 -3.02 11.59
CA ARG A 170 -12.23 -3.96 12.54
C ARG A 170 -12.30 -3.36 13.95
N ARG A 171 -11.20 -2.71 14.38
CA ARG A 171 -11.16 -2.01 15.68
C ARG A 171 -12.21 -0.89 15.74
N LEU A 172 -12.35 -0.13 14.66
CA LEU A 172 -13.36 0.92 14.57
C LEU A 172 -14.78 0.36 14.62
N GLU A 173 -15.05 -0.75 13.93
CA GLU A 173 -16.35 -1.42 14.00
C GLU A 173 -16.67 -1.92 15.42
N GLU A 174 -15.68 -2.41 16.16
CA GLU A 174 -15.81 -2.78 17.56
C GLU A 174 -16.07 -1.56 18.46
N ASP A 175 -15.39 -0.45 18.20
CA ASP A 175 -15.62 0.82 18.89
C ASP A 175 -17.07 1.28 18.71
N ILE A 176 -17.60 1.22 17.50
CA ILE A 176 -18.99 1.57 17.19
C ILE A 176 -19.94 0.63 17.96
N LYS A 177 -19.69 -0.68 17.96
CA LYS A 177 -20.50 -1.65 18.71
C LYS A 177 -20.50 -1.36 20.21
N ARG A 178 -19.34 -0.98 20.78
CA ARG A 178 -19.27 -0.59 22.21
C ARG A 178 -20.09 0.64 22.50
N LEU A 179 -20.02 1.66 21.65
CA LEU A 179 -20.81 2.87 21.79
C LEU A 179 -22.33 2.56 21.76
N TYR A 180 -22.77 1.74 20.82
CA TYR A 180 -24.17 1.28 20.81
C TYR A 180 -24.53 0.49 22.05
N GLY A 181 -23.65 -0.37 22.54
CA GLY A 181 -23.83 -1.19 23.74
C GLY A 181 -24.03 -0.37 25.02
N THR A 182 -23.62 0.90 25.05
CA THR A 182 -23.88 1.80 26.18
C THR A 182 -25.36 2.18 26.32
N GLY A 183 -26.15 2.05 25.26
CA GLY A 183 -27.54 2.48 25.21
C GLY A 183 -27.74 4.01 25.26
N LEU A 184 -26.65 4.78 25.18
CA LEU A 184 -26.70 6.25 25.28
C LEU A 184 -26.93 6.96 23.94
N PHE A 185 -26.71 6.26 22.83
CA PHE A 185 -26.73 6.81 21.48
C PHE A 185 -27.76 6.07 20.62
N GLY A 186 -28.62 6.83 19.94
CA GLY A 186 -29.61 6.26 19.01
C GLY A 186 -29.00 5.92 17.65
N ASP A 187 -27.97 6.66 17.25
CA ASP A 187 -27.17 6.40 16.04
C ASP A 187 -25.71 6.83 16.24
N VAL A 188 -24.80 6.09 15.62
CA VAL A 188 -23.36 6.38 15.61
C VAL A 188 -22.86 6.24 14.19
N LYS A 189 -22.45 7.35 13.59
CA LYS A 189 -21.86 7.38 12.25
C LYS A 189 -20.40 7.77 12.32
N VAL A 190 -19.57 7.12 11.52
CA VAL A 190 -18.16 7.46 11.40
C VAL A 190 -17.85 7.89 9.96
N THR A 191 -17.19 9.02 9.84
CA THR A 191 -16.70 9.54 8.57
C THR A 191 -15.18 9.65 8.64
N LEU A 192 -14.49 9.05 7.68
CA LEU A 192 -13.05 9.21 7.52
C LEU A 192 -12.79 10.49 6.70
N LYS A 193 -12.08 11.43 7.32
CA LYS A 193 -11.65 12.66 6.62
C LYS A 193 -10.14 12.52 6.35
N PRO A 194 -9.71 12.42 5.07
CA PRO A 194 -8.29 12.44 4.77
C PRO A 194 -7.73 13.82 5.16
N LEU A 195 -6.62 13.82 5.88
CA LEU A 195 -5.85 15.04 6.09
C LEU A 195 -4.85 15.19 4.93
N PRO A 196 -4.58 16.43 4.48
CA PRO A 196 -3.51 16.65 3.51
C PRO A 196 -2.20 16.11 4.09
N GLU A 197 -1.42 15.40 3.27
CA GLU A 197 -0.10 14.95 3.67
C GLU A 197 0.70 16.18 4.07
N SER A 198 1.23 16.18 5.29
CA SER A 198 2.19 17.21 5.68
C SER A 198 3.40 17.04 4.77
N PRO A 199 3.86 18.09 4.07
CA PRO A 199 5.11 18.03 3.35
C PRO A 199 6.20 17.78 4.40
N GLY A 200 6.70 16.54 4.45
CA GLY A 200 7.83 16.12 5.28
C GLY A 200 9.14 16.38 4.58
#